data_2361c06dfcf89834e220b219a9baa1b4
#
_entry.id   2361c06dfcf89834e220b219a9baa1b4
#
_cell.length_a   1.000
_cell.length_b   1.000
_cell.length_c   1.000
_cell.angle_alpha   90.00
_cell.angle_beta   90.00
_cell.angle_gamma   90.00
#
_symmetry.space_group_name_H-M   'P 1'
#
loop_
_entity.id
_entity.type
_entity.pdbx_description
1 polymer ?
#
loop_
_entity_poly.entity_id
_entity_poly.type
_entity_poly.pdbx_seq_one_letter_code
_entity_poly.pdbx_strand_id
1 'polypeptide(L)'
;MHDFRKTDMKVIVDNKIPYIKEAIESLADEVVYLPGKAFTPEIVKDADALITRTRTRCDRHLLAGSKVKFIGTATIGFDHIDTAYCHEAGITWSNCPGCNAGAVEQYIHSVLLLLQQEKGIALKGACLGIVGVGHVGSRIGQLAERLGMRVLLNDPPRADRGEKGFVDLRTLAHECDIISFHTPLEREGKYRTYHLADEFFFHLLEKKPYIMNTSRGEVIETEAILHALSAGSILGEP
;
A
#
# COMPACT_ATOMS: atom_id res chain seq x y z
N MET A 1 21.41 31.74 -5.97
CA MET A 1 20.58 31.53 -7.16
C MET A 1 21.32 30.52 -8.02
N HIS A 2 21.02 29.22 -7.89
CA HIS A 2 21.63 28.22 -8.76
C HIS A 2 20.89 28.27 -10.09
N ASP A 3 21.64 28.65 -11.12
CA ASP A 3 21.22 28.58 -12.51
C ASP A 3 21.12 27.09 -12.89
N PHE A 4 19.92 26.52 -12.74
CA PHE A 4 19.62 25.23 -13.34
C PHE A 4 19.57 25.46 -14.85
N ARG A 5 20.68 25.16 -15.54
CA ARG A 5 20.68 25.09 -16.99
C ARG A 5 19.50 24.25 -17.42
N LYS A 6 18.61 24.81 -18.25
CA LYS A 6 17.62 24.05 -19.00
C LYS A 6 18.35 22.92 -19.70
N THR A 7 18.14 21.72 -19.23
CA THR A 7 18.49 20.49 -19.94
C THR A 7 17.29 20.20 -20.82
N ASP A 8 17.50 19.84 -22.11
CA ASP A 8 16.40 19.39 -23.01
C ASP A 8 15.74 18.13 -22.47
N MET A 9 15.11 18.24 -21.30
CA MET A 9 14.55 17.12 -20.54
C MET A 9 13.13 16.85 -20.97
N LYS A 10 12.89 15.64 -21.49
CA LYS A 10 11.57 15.13 -21.85
C LYS A 10 11.03 14.21 -20.78
N VAL A 11 9.84 14.53 -20.27
CA VAL A 11 9.16 13.75 -19.23
C VAL A 11 7.79 13.28 -19.71
N ILE A 12 7.50 12.00 -19.51
CA ILE A 12 6.17 11.43 -19.77
C ILE A 12 5.46 11.19 -18.44
N VAL A 13 4.24 11.70 -18.34
CA VAL A 13 3.49 11.81 -17.08
C VAL A 13 2.13 11.14 -17.20
N ASP A 14 1.75 10.32 -16.22
CA ASP A 14 0.36 9.84 -16.10
C ASP A 14 -0.57 11.01 -15.84
N ASN A 15 -1.50 11.27 -16.76
CA ASN A 15 -2.43 12.41 -16.74
C ASN A 15 -3.49 12.33 -15.62
N LYS A 16 -3.51 11.26 -14.83
CA LYS A 16 -4.40 11.08 -13.69
C LYS A 16 -3.75 11.41 -12.34
N ILE A 17 -2.52 11.95 -12.36
CA ILE A 17 -1.87 12.43 -11.13
C ILE A 17 -2.38 13.85 -10.84
N PRO A 18 -3.05 14.08 -9.70
CA PRO A 18 -3.55 15.41 -9.36
C PRO A 18 -2.40 16.41 -9.20
N TYR A 19 -2.61 17.64 -9.62
CA TYR A 19 -1.69 18.80 -9.43
C TYR A 19 -0.28 18.63 -10.02
N ILE A 20 -0.03 17.59 -10.83
CA ILE A 20 1.31 17.30 -11.36
C ILE A 20 1.79 18.36 -12.37
N LYS A 21 0.88 18.99 -13.10
CA LYS A 21 1.22 19.95 -14.15
C LYS A 21 2.09 21.09 -13.65
N GLU A 22 1.62 21.78 -12.62
CA GLU A 22 2.34 22.92 -12.06
C GLU A 22 3.74 22.58 -11.57
N ALA A 23 3.90 21.35 -11.03
CA ALA A 23 5.19 20.89 -10.55
C ALA A 23 6.15 20.51 -11.69
N ILE A 24 5.66 19.73 -12.66
CA ILE A 24 6.54 19.12 -13.66
C ILE A 24 6.93 20.11 -14.79
N GLU A 25 6.02 21.01 -15.18
CA GLU A 25 6.27 22.02 -16.22
C GLU A 25 7.33 23.05 -15.81
N SER A 26 7.63 23.16 -14.52
CA SER A 26 8.75 23.98 -14.03
C SER A 26 10.11 23.27 -14.11
N LEU A 27 10.12 21.95 -14.29
CA LEU A 27 11.32 21.12 -14.23
C LEU A 27 11.75 20.56 -15.58
N ALA A 28 10.82 20.39 -16.52
CA ALA A 28 11.07 19.76 -17.82
C ALA A 28 10.76 20.72 -18.98
N ASP A 29 11.51 20.57 -20.09
CA ASP A 29 11.31 21.38 -21.29
C ASP A 29 10.19 20.83 -22.16
N GLU A 30 10.03 19.50 -22.22
CA GLU A 30 8.96 18.80 -22.92
C GLU A 30 8.23 17.88 -21.94
N VAL A 31 6.93 18.08 -21.80
CA VAL A 31 6.08 17.21 -20.95
C VAL A 31 4.95 16.62 -21.78
N VAL A 32 4.88 15.29 -21.78
CA VAL A 32 3.82 14.54 -22.48
C VAL A 32 2.89 13.89 -21.47
N TYR A 33 1.61 14.24 -21.50
CA TYR A 33 0.60 13.70 -20.59
C TYR A 33 -0.21 12.59 -21.25
N LEU A 34 -0.17 11.38 -20.70
CA LEU A 34 -0.84 10.20 -21.23
C LEU A 34 -1.56 9.41 -20.14
N PRO A 35 -2.64 8.68 -20.49
CA PRO A 35 -3.16 7.66 -19.58
C PRO A 35 -2.10 6.58 -19.32
N GLY A 36 -2.00 6.06 -18.08
CA GLY A 36 -0.98 5.08 -17.72
C GLY A 36 -0.94 3.82 -18.62
N LYS A 37 -2.06 3.43 -19.23
CA LYS A 37 -2.11 2.32 -20.18
C LYS A 37 -1.55 2.64 -21.57
N ALA A 38 -1.31 3.91 -21.87
CA ALA A 38 -0.80 4.36 -23.16
C ALA A 38 0.74 4.48 -23.21
N PHE A 39 1.42 4.14 -22.14
CA PHE A 39 2.88 4.07 -22.13
C PHE A 39 3.32 2.83 -22.90
N THR A 40 3.95 3.02 -24.06
CA THR A 40 4.51 1.95 -24.89
C THR A 40 6.01 2.14 -25.07
N PRO A 41 6.77 1.08 -25.47
CA PRO A 41 8.21 1.21 -25.73
C PRO A 41 8.57 2.32 -26.72
N GLU A 42 7.75 2.51 -27.77
CA GLU A 42 7.97 3.54 -28.77
C GLU A 42 7.82 4.95 -28.19
N ILE A 43 6.82 5.15 -27.34
CA ILE A 43 6.53 6.44 -26.71
C ILE A 43 7.58 6.81 -25.67
N VAL A 44 8.04 5.83 -24.86
CA VAL A 44 9.01 6.11 -23.80
C VAL A 44 10.45 6.15 -24.29
N LYS A 45 10.71 5.76 -25.53
CA LYS A 45 12.05 5.59 -26.11
C LYS A 45 12.96 6.80 -25.91
N ASP A 46 12.41 8.00 -26.15
CA ASP A 46 13.16 9.25 -26.13
C ASP A 46 12.98 10.05 -24.83
N ALA A 47 12.24 9.53 -23.86
CA ALA A 47 12.01 10.19 -22.60
C ALA A 47 13.21 10.03 -21.66
N ASP A 48 13.51 11.09 -20.90
CA ASP A 48 14.54 11.09 -19.85
C ASP A 48 13.96 10.59 -18.51
N ALA A 49 12.67 10.89 -18.26
CA ALA A 49 12.00 10.47 -17.05
C ALA A 49 10.53 10.08 -17.29
N LEU A 50 10.03 9.18 -16.43
CA LEU A 50 8.62 8.78 -16.39
C LEU A 50 8.04 9.13 -15.02
N ILE A 51 6.84 9.73 -15.00
CA ILE A 51 6.06 9.90 -13.78
C ILE A 51 4.79 9.07 -13.90
N THR A 52 4.69 8.02 -13.13
CA THR A 52 3.72 6.94 -13.32
C THR A 52 2.77 6.76 -12.14
N ARG A 53 1.81 5.88 -12.33
CA ARG A 53 0.96 5.29 -11.31
C ARG A 53 0.87 3.77 -11.56
N THR A 54 0.11 3.07 -10.74
CA THR A 54 -0.04 1.60 -10.77
C THR A 54 -0.49 0.99 -12.11
N ARG A 55 -0.98 1.79 -13.06
CA ARG A 55 -1.46 1.31 -14.37
C ARG A 55 -0.35 1.18 -15.42
N THR A 56 0.84 1.70 -15.15
CA THR A 56 2.02 1.61 -16.04
C THR A 56 2.97 0.59 -15.43
N ARG A 57 3.15 -0.55 -16.11
CA ARG A 57 4.15 -1.52 -15.70
C ARG A 57 5.50 -1.11 -16.26
N CYS A 58 6.41 -0.75 -15.36
CA CYS A 58 7.77 -0.31 -15.69
C CYS A 58 8.72 -1.52 -15.57
N ASP A 59 8.77 -2.31 -16.61
CA ASP A 59 9.61 -3.51 -16.69
C ASP A 59 10.55 -3.46 -17.92
N ARG A 60 11.32 -4.53 -18.12
CA ARG A 60 12.24 -4.66 -19.26
C ARG A 60 11.51 -4.46 -20.59
N HIS A 61 10.27 -4.93 -20.74
CA HIS A 61 9.52 -4.78 -21.98
C HIS A 61 9.28 -3.30 -22.32
N LEU A 62 8.90 -2.49 -21.35
CA LEU A 62 8.65 -1.06 -21.55
C LEU A 62 9.95 -0.26 -21.73
N LEU A 63 11.00 -0.60 -20.97
CA LEU A 63 12.14 0.29 -20.75
C LEU A 63 13.38 -0.06 -21.58
N ALA A 64 13.45 -1.29 -22.15
CA ALA A 64 14.63 -1.71 -22.90
C ALA A 64 14.88 -0.82 -24.13
N GLY A 65 16.10 -0.30 -24.24
CA GLY A 65 16.50 0.59 -25.35
C GLY A 65 15.96 2.01 -25.25
N SER A 66 15.31 2.39 -24.15
CA SER A 66 14.88 3.77 -23.90
C SER A 66 16.04 4.62 -23.33
N LYS A 67 15.86 5.94 -23.36
CA LYS A 67 16.77 6.90 -22.71
C LYS A 67 16.45 7.14 -21.23
N VAL A 68 15.40 6.51 -20.70
CA VAL A 68 14.88 6.75 -19.34
C VAL A 68 15.99 6.55 -18.31
N LYS A 69 16.18 7.55 -17.46
CA LYS A 69 17.12 7.55 -16.33
C LYS A 69 16.43 7.62 -14.99
N PHE A 70 15.17 8.07 -14.96
CA PHE A 70 14.43 8.22 -13.73
C PHE A 70 12.97 7.78 -13.88
N ILE A 71 12.43 7.10 -12.86
CA ILE A 71 11.02 6.75 -12.74
C ILE A 71 10.52 7.23 -11.39
N GLY A 72 9.59 8.19 -11.39
CA GLY A 72 8.82 8.56 -10.22
C GLY A 72 7.46 7.86 -10.25
N THR A 73 7.02 7.27 -9.15
CA THR A 73 5.63 6.83 -9.04
C THR A 73 4.88 7.60 -7.97
N ALA A 74 3.76 8.21 -8.35
CA ALA A 74 2.86 8.94 -7.45
C ALA A 74 2.00 7.97 -6.62
N THR A 75 2.60 6.87 -6.17
CA THR A 75 1.98 5.82 -5.35
C THR A 75 2.95 5.36 -4.27
N ILE A 76 2.42 4.77 -3.20
CA ILE A 76 3.26 4.16 -2.16
C ILE A 76 3.79 2.81 -2.64
N GLY A 77 2.90 1.94 -3.12
CA GLY A 77 3.28 0.65 -3.67
C GLY A 77 3.98 0.81 -5.02
N PHE A 78 4.96 -0.04 -5.25
CA PHE A 78 5.81 -0.05 -6.43
C PHE A 78 5.85 -1.41 -7.14
N ASP A 79 4.86 -2.27 -6.90
CA ASP A 79 4.75 -3.61 -7.48
C ASP A 79 4.73 -3.61 -9.02
N HIS A 80 4.44 -2.45 -9.61
CA HIS A 80 4.44 -2.22 -11.05
C HIS A 80 5.83 -1.79 -11.59
N ILE A 81 6.84 -1.61 -10.72
CA ILE A 81 8.22 -1.28 -11.10
C ILE A 81 9.09 -2.52 -10.92
N ASP A 82 9.72 -2.97 -12.00
CA ASP A 82 10.75 -3.99 -11.95
C ASP A 82 12.05 -3.37 -11.41
N THR A 83 12.21 -3.42 -10.09
CA THR A 83 13.33 -2.80 -9.39
C THR A 83 14.66 -3.46 -9.72
N ALA A 84 14.65 -4.78 -10.02
CA ALA A 84 15.84 -5.51 -10.43
C ALA A 84 16.32 -5.05 -11.80
N TYR A 85 15.41 -4.91 -12.76
CA TYR A 85 15.74 -4.38 -14.08
C TYR A 85 16.17 -2.91 -14.02
N CYS A 86 15.51 -2.08 -13.22
CA CYS A 86 15.93 -0.68 -13.02
C CYS A 86 17.36 -0.60 -12.52
N HIS A 87 17.74 -1.43 -11.55
CA HIS A 87 19.12 -1.50 -11.05
C HIS A 87 20.10 -1.94 -12.14
N GLU A 88 19.78 -3.01 -12.89
CA GLU A 88 20.60 -3.50 -14.01
C GLU A 88 20.82 -2.44 -15.10
N ALA A 89 19.76 -1.70 -15.45
CA ALA A 89 19.77 -0.70 -16.50
C ALA A 89 20.30 0.69 -16.04
N GLY A 90 20.64 0.85 -14.77
CA GLY A 90 21.08 2.14 -14.20
C GLY A 90 19.97 3.18 -14.14
N ILE A 91 18.70 2.73 -14.04
CA ILE A 91 17.53 3.60 -13.90
C ILE A 91 17.27 3.83 -12.41
N THR A 92 17.31 5.08 -11.98
CA THR A 92 16.89 5.46 -10.62
C THR A 92 15.37 5.50 -10.54
N TRP A 93 14.79 5.02 -9.45
CA TRP A 93 13.35 5.14 -9.24
C TRP A 93 13.04 5.61 -7.81
N SER A 94 11.87 6.24 -7.64
CA SER A 94 11.37 6.70 -6.35
C SER A 94 9.85 6.56 -6.29
N ASN A 95 9.35 6.25 -5.09
CA ASN A 95 7.93 6.28 -4.77
C ASN A 95 7.65 7.38 -3.72
N CYS A 96 6.39 7.47 -3.26
CA CYS A 96 5.96 8.47 -2.27
C CYS A 96 5.51 7.78 -0.95
N PRO A 97 6.44 7.26 -0.12
CA PRO A 97 6.06 6.57 1.12
C PRO A 97 5.26 7.49 2.05
N GLY A 98 4.11 7.02 2.52
CA GLY A 98 3.27 7.73 3.48
C GLY A 98 2.43 8.88 2.89
N CYS A 99 2.52 9.23 1.61
CA CYS A 99 1.82 10.36 1.03
C CYS A 99 0.28 10.30 1.19
N ASN A 100 -0.31 9.11 1.21
CA ASN A 100 -1.74 8.92 1.40
C ASN A 100 -2.12 8.40 2.80
N ALA A 101 -1.16 8.28 3.74
CA ALA A 101 -1.43 7.66 5.03
C ALA A 101 -2.55 8.37 5.81
N GLY A 102 -2.64 9.70 5.71
CA GLY A 102 -3.74 10.47 6.30
C GLY A 102 -5.10 10.17 5.66
N ALA A 103 -5.16 9.97 4.34
CA ALA A 103 -6.40 9.61 3.66
C ALA A 103 -6.88 8.21 4.06
N VAL A 104 -5.96 7.25 4.21
CA VAL A 104 -6.29 5.91 4.70
C VAL A 104 -6.73 5.96 6.18
N GLU A 105 -6.09 6.77 7.02
CA GLU A 105 -6.53 7.01 8.40
C GLU A 105 -7.97 7.51 8.44
N GLN A 106 -8.33 8.51 7.62
CA GLN A 106 -9.70 9.02 7.52
C GLN A 106 -10.69 7.96 7.06
N TYR A 107 -10.32 7.15 6.08
CA TYR A 107 -11.16 6.05 5.59
C TYR A 107 -11.44 5.05 6.72
N ILE A 108 -10.42 4.55 7.40
CA ILE A 108 -10.56 3.62 8.52
C ILE A 108 -11.37 4.25 9.67
N HIS A 109 -11.15 5.54 9.97
CA HIS A 109 -11.95 6.25 10.96
C HIS A 109 -13.44 6.22 10.61
N SER A 110 -13.78 6.51 9.35
CA SER A 110 -15.16 6.46 8.87
C SER A 110 -15.75 5.05 8.98
N VAL A 111 -14.99 4.02 8.62
CA VAL A 111 -15.41 2.61 8.75
C VAL A 111 -15.66 2.25 10.21
N LEU A 112 -14.77 2.60 11.13
CA LEU A 112 -14.95 2.34 12.56
C LEU A 112 -16.22 3.00 13.11
N LEU A 113 -16.49 4.25 12.73
CA LEU A 113 -17.73 4.94 13.13
C LEU A 113 -18.98 4.29 12.54
N LEU A 114 -18.93 3.84 11.28
CA LEU A 114 -20.04 3.08 10.67
C LEU A 114 -20.28 1.76 11.39
N LEU A 115 -19.23 1.01 11.74
CA LEU A 115 -19.35 -0.21 12.53
C LEU A 115 -20.01 0.06 13.90
N GLN A 116 -19.65 1.17 14.54
CA GLN A 116 -20.30 1.57 15.79
C GLN A 116 -21.77 1.91 15.58
N GLN A 117 -22.09 2.70 14.56
CA GLN A 117 -23.43 3.22 14.33
C GLN A 117 -24.40 2.14 13.82
N GLU A 118 -23.95 1.33 12.86
CA GLU A 118 -24.83 0.41 12.13
C GLU A 118 -24.79 -1.02 12.68
N LYS A 119 -23.65 -1.43 13.24
CA LYS A 119 -23.48 -2.79 13.78
C LYS A 119 -23.45 -2.81 15.32
N GLY A 120 -23.52 -1.67 15.97
CA GLY A 120 -23.59 -1.57 17.44
C GLY A 120 -22.29 -1.93 18.16
N ILE A 121 -21.14 -1.89 17.47
CA ILE A 121 -19.85 -2.20 18.10
C ILE A 121 -19.46 -1.08 19.05
N ALA A 122 -19.26 -1.39 20.31
CA ALA A 122 -18.68 -0.45 21.28
C ALA A 122 -17.18 -0.30 21.00
N LEU A 123 -16.76 0.76 20.31
CA LEU A 123 -15.32 0.99 20.00
C LEU A 123 -14.50 1.10 21.29
N LYS A 124 -15.02 1.79 22.31
CA LYS A 124 -14.34 1.88 23.60
C LYS A 124 -14.23 0.51 24.25
N GLY A 125 -12.99 0.05 24.43
CA GLY A 125 -12.67 -1.26 25.00
C GLY A 125 -12.59 -2.39 23.98
N ALA A 126 -13.07 -2.22 22.74
CA ALA A 126 -12.86 -3.19 21.68
C ALA A 126 -11.37 -3.29 21.31
N CYS A 127 -10.94 -4.44 20.84
CA CYS A 127 -9.55 -4.70 20.45
C CYS A 127 -9.39 -4.60 18.93
N LEU A 128 -8.52 -3.68 18.49
CA LEU A 128 -8.08 -3.56 17.11
C LEU A 128 -6.70 -4.19 16.92
N GLY A 129 -6.61 -5.20 16.07
CA GLY A 129 -5.35 -5.77 15.60
C GLY A 129 -4.86 -5.05 14.34
N ILE A 130 -3.62 -4.63 14.32
CA ILE A 130 -2.99 -3.97 13.18
C ILE A 130 -1.86 -4.84 12.65
N VAL A 131 -1.98 -5.27 11.40
CA VAL A 131 -0.96 -6.05 10.68
C VAL A 131 -0.22 -5.13 9.72
N GLY A 132 1.07 -4.88 10.01
CA GLY A 132 1.90 -3.90 9.32
C GLY A 132 1.81 -2.51 9.97
N VAL A 133 2.87 -2.11 10.69
CA VAL A 133 2.91 -0.88 11.50
C VAL A 133 3.87 0.14 10.87
N GLY A 134 3.66 0.38 9.57
CA GLY A 134 4.32 1.43 8.81
C GLY A 134 3.64 2.79 8.97
N HIS A 135 3.74 3.65 7.94
CA HIS A 135 3.12 5.00 7.97
C HIS A 135 1.61 4.97 8.20
N VAL A 136 0.90 4.01 7.62
CA VAL A 136 -0.55 3.86 7.76
C VAL A 136 -0.89 3.23 9.11
N GLY A 137 -0.35 2.03 9.39
CA GLY A 137 -0.71 1.28 10.60
C GLY A 137 -0.40 2.04 11.90
N SER A 138 0.69 2.81 11.94
CA SER A 138 1.02 3.64 13.12
C SER A 138 -0.02 4.74 13.36
N ARG A 139 -0.53 5.39 12.29
CA ARG A 139 -1.58 6.42 12.42
C ARG A 139 -2.91 5.81 12.89
N ILE A 140 -3.25 4.64 12.35
CA ILE A 140 -4.48 3.93 12.73
C ILE A 140 -4.40 3.45 14.18
N GLY A 141 -3.23 2.98 14.64
CA GLY A 141 -3.03 2.64 16.05
C GLY A 141 -3.31 3.83 16.97
N GLN A 142 -2.70 4.98 16.67
CA GLN A 142 -2.93 6.22 17.43
C GLN A 142 -4.39 6.69 17.38
N LEU A 143 -5.05 6.56 16.22
CA LEU A 143 -6.48 6.86 16.09
C LEU A 143 -7.33 5.95 17.00
N ALA A 144 -7.09 4.64 16.95
CA ALA A 144 -7.83 3.66 17.74
C ALA A 144 -7.67 3.88 19.26
N GLU A 145 -6.44 4.19 19.70
CA GLU A 145 -6.19 4.56 21.10
C GLU A 145 -7.00 5.81 21.51
N ARG A 146 -7.06 6.84 20.66
CA ARG A 146 -7.91 8.03 20.90
C ARG A 146 -9.40 7.72 20.98
N LEU A 147 -9.85 6.69 20.26
CA LEU A 147 -11.24 6.17 20.34
C LEU A 147 -11.47 5.27 21.56
N GLY A 148 -10.45 5.05 22.39
CA GLY A 148 -10.53 4.21 23.59
C GLY A 148 -10.49 2.72 23.31
N MET A 149 -10.00 2.31 22.14
CA MET A 149 -9.79 0.90 21.79
C MET A 149 -8.50 0.38 22.42
N ARG A 150 -8.43 -0.91 22.66
CA ARG A 150 -7.19 -1.64 22.91
C ARG A 150 -6.53 -1.96 21.57
N VAL A 151 -5.25 -1.68 21.42
CA VAL A 151 -4.52 -1.89 20.15
C VAL A 151 -3.48 -2.97 20.33
N LEU A 152 -3.47 -3.95 19.43
CA LEU A 152 -2.42 -4.96 19.28
C LEU A 152 -1.73 -4.77 17.93
N LEU A 153 -0.39 -4.75 17.95
CA LEU A 153 0.44 -4.45 16.80
C LEU A 153 1.20 -5.68 16.35
N ASN A 154 1.18 -5.99 15.06
CA ASN A 154 1.96 -7.05 14.45
C ASN A 154 2.82 -6.47 13.32
N ASP A 155 4.15 -6.56 13.48
CA ASP A 155 5.13 -6.17 12.46
C ASP A 155 6.40 -6.99 12.65
N PRO A 156 6.46 -8.22 12.09
CA PRO A 156 7.61 -9.11 12.27
C PRO A 156 8.96 -8.48 11.90
N PRO A 157 9.09 -7.72 10.78
CA PRO A 157 10.34 -7.02 10.47
C PRO A 157 10.81 -6.06 11.54
N ARG A 158 9.89 -5.36 12.21
CA ARG A 158 10.24 -4.43 13.29
C ARG A 158 10.57 -5.17 14.58
N ALA A 159 9.82 -6.22 14.90
CA ALA A 159 10.09 -7.08 16.06
C ALA A 159 11.49 -7.72 15.97
N ASP A 160 11.87 -8.21 14.80
CA ASP A 160 13.19 -8.82 14.57
C ASP A 160 14.36 -7.82 14.65
N ARG A 161 14.08 -6.52 14.45
CA ARG A 161 15.05 -5.45 14.72
C ARG A 161 15.17 -5.09 16.22
N GLY A 162 14.44 -5.79 17.08
CA GLY A 162 14.45 -5.58 18.53
C GLY A 162 13.49 -4.51 19.04
N GLU A 163 12.61 -3.99 18.19
CA GLU A 163 11.56 -3.06 18.61
C GLU A 163 10.50 -3.82 19.43
N LYS A 164 10.02 -3.21 20.51
CA LYS A 164 9.08 -3.84 21.45
C LYS A 164 7.63 -3.43 21.17
N GLY A 165 6.70 -4.19 21.74
CA GLY A 165 5.26 -3.90 21.64
C GLY A 165 4.55 -4.59 20.49
N PHE A 166 5.21 -5.51 19.81
CA PHE A 166 4.61 -6.35 18.76
C PHE A 166 4.21 -7.71 19.31
N VAL A 167 3.11 -8.24 18.78
CA VAL A 167 2.62 -9.59 19.04
C VAL A 167 2.62 -10.40 17.74
N ASP A 168 2.50 -11.70 17.83
CA ASP A 168 2.36 -12.56 16.65
C ASP A 168 0.96 -12.50 16.06
N LEU A 169 0.80 -13.00 14.84
CA LEU A 169 -0.47 -13.00 14.13
C LEU A 169 -1.53 -13.88 14.81
N ARG A 170 -1.10 -14.95 15.50
CA ARG A 170 -1.97 -15.82 16.29
C ARG A 170 -2.63 -15.05 17.42
N THR A 171 -1.88 -14.24 18.16
CA THR A 171 -2.41 -13.39 19.23
C THR A 171 -3.47 -12.43 18.71
N LEU A 172 -3.28 -11.84 17.50
CA LEU A 172 -4.32 -11.02 16.88
C LEU A 172 -5.57 -11.83 16.58
N ALA A 173 -5.41 -13.03 16.01
CA ALA A 173 -6.53 -13.91 15.66
C ALA A 173 -7.37 -14.29 16.89
N HIS A 174 -6.73 -14.52 18.04
CA HIS A 174 -7.44 -14.90 19.27
C HIS A 174 -8.12 -13.72 19.96
N GLU A 175 -7.50 -12.52 19.95
CA GLU A 175 -7.90 -11.46 20.88
C GLU A 175 -8.67 -10.30 20.23
N CYS A 176 -8.57 -10.10 18.93
CA CYS A 176 -9.10 -8.91 18.28
C CYS A 176 -10.58 -9.02 17.89
N ASP A 177 -11.29 -7.91 18.03
CA ASP A 177 -12.66 -7.73 17.56
C ASP A 177 -12.68 -7.16 16.13
N ILE A 178 -11.61 -6.50 15.74
CA ILE A 178 -11.37 -5.97 14.39
C ILE A 178 -9.90 -6.22 14.04
N ILE A 179 -9.61 -6.67 12.81
CA ILE A 179 -8.24 -6.87 12.33
C ILE A 179 -8.06 -6.11 11.01
N SER A 180 -7.03 -5.28 10.93
CA SER A 180 -6.77 -4.41 9.78
C SER A 180 -5.37 -4.60 9.21
N PHE A 181 -5.30 -4.86 7.89
CA PHE A 181 -4.07 -5.16 7.17
C PHE A 181 -3.53 -3.93 6.44
N HIS A 182 -2.26 -3.59 6.67
CA HIS A 182 -1.55 -2.43 6.13
C HIS A 182 -0.12 -2.76 5.68
N THR A 183 0.12 -3.99 5.24
CA THR A 183 1.43 -4.50 4.83
C THR A 183 1.73 -4.20 3.36
N PRO A 184 2.98 -4.12 2.93
CA PRO A 184 3.33 -4.30 1.52
C PRO A 184 2.96 -5.71 1.05
N LEU A 185 2.89 -5.94 -0.25
CA LEU A 185 2.75 -7.27 -0.83
C LEU A 185 4.15 -7.84 -1.10
N GLU A 186 4.54 -8.81 -0.28
CA GLU A 186 5.78 -9.57 -0.45
C GLU A 186 5.42 -11.02 -0.81
N ARG A 187 5.87 -11.47 -1.97
CA ARG A 187 5.51 -12.81 -2.48
C ARG A 187 6.41 -13.91 -1.94
N GLU A 188 7.62 -13.56 -1.52
CA GLU A 188 8.66 -14.51 -1.12
C GLU A 188 9.43 -13.99 0.09
N GLY A 189 10.31 -14.84 0.65
CA GLY A 189 11.19 -14.49 1.74
C GLY A 189 10.56 -14.60 3.13
N LYS A 190 11.36 -14.25 4.14
CA LYS A 190 11.01 -14.42 5.56
C LYS A 190 9.73 -13.68 5.96
N TYR A 191 9.47 -12.52 5.35
CA TYR A 191 8.34 -11.65 5.69
C TYR A 191 7.28 -11.65 4.59
N ARG A 192 7.10 -12.80 3.93
CA ARG A 192 6.05 -12.96 2.91
C ARG A 192 4.70 -12.55 3.46
N THR A 193 3.98 -11.74 2.69
CA THR A 193 2.63 -11.27 3.01
C THR A 193 1.57 -11.71 1.99
N TYR A 194 1.99 -12.32 0.89
CA TYR A 194 1.10 -12.93 -0.08
C TYR A 194 0.34 -14.09 0.58
N HIS A 195 -1.00 -14.01 0.60
CA HIS A 195 -1.90 -14.92 1.32
C HIS A 195 -1.53 -15.04 2.82
N LEU A 196 -1.21 -13.91 3.45
CA LEU A 196 -0.91 -13.88 4.89
C LEU A 196 -2.11 -14.28 5.74
N ALA A 197 -3.31 -13.82 5.32
CA ALA A 197 -4.58 -14.29 5.88
C ALA A 197 -5.15 -15.40 4.96
N ASP A 198 -4.68 -16.60 5.19
CA ASP A 198 -5.08 -17.84 4.53
C ASP A 198 -6.10 -18.64 5.37
N GLU A 199 -6.46 -19.81 4.91
CA GLU A 199 -7.38 -20.73 5.61
C GLU A 199 -6.91 -21.01 7.05
N PHE A 200 -5.60 -21.18 7.26
CA PHE A 200 -5.06 -21.42 8.59
C PHE A 200 -5.26 -20.21 9.52
N PHE A 201 -5.05 -18.99 9.03
CA PHE A 201 -5.30 -17.77 9.79
C PHE A 201 -6.77 -17.69 10.24
N PHE A 202 -7.72 -17.94 9.33
CA PHE A 202 -9.14 -17.88 9.64
C PHE A 202 -9.59 -18.97 10.63
N HIS A 203 -8.94 -20.13 10.63
CA HIS A 203 -9.16 -21.17 11.63
C HIS A 203 -8.65 -20.83 13.04
N LEU A 204 -7.72 -19.89 13.16
CA LEU A 204 -7.22 -19.43 14.45
C LEU A 204 -8.13 -18.41 15.14
N LEU A 205 -9.16 -17.91 14.46
CA LEU A 205 -10.04 -16.90 15.02
C LEU A 205 -10.87 -17.48 16.17
N GLU A 206 -10.70 -16.96 17.37
CA GLU A 206 -11.54 -17.31 18.54
C GLU A 206 -12.77 -16.39 18.66
N LYS A 207 -12.61 -15.17 18.19
CA LYS A 207 -13.72 -14.22 18.05
C LYS A 207 -14.18 -14.19 16.59
N LYS A 208 -15.29 -13.54 16.35
CA LYS A 208 -15.77 -13.25 14.98
C LYS A 208 -15.40 -11.81 14.62
N PRO A 209 -14.15 -11.53 14.23
CA PRO A 209 -13.72 -10.17 13.99
C PRO A 209 -14.27 -9.63 12.68
N TYR A 210 -14.33 -8.29 12.57
CA TYR A 210 -14.36 -7.63 11.28
C TYR A 210 -12.96 -7.60 10.68
N ILE A 211 -12.87 -7.86 9.39
CA ILE A 211 -11.60 -7.85 8.64
C ILE A 211 -11.56 -6.63 7.72
N MET A 212 -10.51 -5.84 7.81
CA MET A 212 -10.26 -4.71 6.93
C MET A 212 -8.93 -4.89 6.19
N ASN A 213 -8.92 -4.59 4.90
CA ASN A 213 -7.70 -4.63 4.11
C ASN A 213 -7.56 -3.35 3.27
N THR A 214 -6.60 -2.51 3.60
CA THR A 214 -6.24 -1.32 2.83
C THR A 214 -4.85 -1.43 2.20
N SER A 215 -4.32 -2.65 2.12
CA SER A 215 -3.00 -2.92 1.53
C SER A 215 -3.12 -3.39 0.07
N ARG A 216 -3.03 -4.69 -0.17
CA ARG A 216 -3.24 -5.34 -1.47
C ARG A 216 -4.22 -6.49 -1.29
N GLY A 217 -5.11 -6.70 -2.27
CA GLY A 217 -6.09 -7.79 -2.21
C GLY A 217 -5.45 -9.15 -1.91
N GLU A 218 -4.33 -9.43 -2.55
CA GLU A 218 -3.59 -10.69 -2.43
C GLU A 218 -2.92 -10.94 -1.06
N VAL A 219 -3.00 -10.01 -0.11
CA VAL A 219 -2.61 -10.25 1.29
C VAL A 219 -3.61 -11.19 1.97
N ILE A 220 -4.85 -11.14 1.55
CA ILE A 220 -5.91 -12.05 2.00
C ILE A 220 -6.20 -13.04 0.87
N GLU A 221 -6.21 -14.31 1.18
CA GLU A 221 -6.61 -15.35 0.24
C GLU A 221 -8.12 -15.30 0.01
N THR A 222 -8.53 -15.12 -1.25
CA THR A 222 -9.95 -14.89 -1.60
C THR A 222 -10.85 -16.04 -1.20
N GLU A 223 -10.45 -17.28 -1.49
CA GLU A 223 -11.26 -18.47 -1.14
C GLU A 223 -11.38 -18.63 0.38
N ALA A 224 -10.29 -18.38 1.12
CA ALA A 224 -10.28 -18.49 2.56
C ALA A 224 -11.21 -17.47 3.24
N ILE A 225 -11.22 -16.20 2.80
CA ILE A 225 -12.15 -15.20 3.38
C ILE A 225 -13.60 -15.48 3.00
N LEU A 226 -13.89 -15.97 1.79
CA LEU A 226 -15.25 -16.36 1.38
C LEU A 226 -15.75 -17.55 2.20
N HIS A 227 -14.88 -18.53 2.47
CA HIS A 227 -15.20 -19.65 3.36
C HIS A 227 -15.46 -19.17 4.79
N ALA A 228 -14.59 -18.31 5.34
CA ALA A 228 -14.76 -17.76 6.68
C ALA A 228 -16.07 -16.95 6.84
N LEU A 229 -16.47 -16.18 5.82
CA LEU A 229 -17.74 -15.47 5.77
C LEU A 229 -18.93 -16.46 5.78
N SER A 230 -18.90 -17.46 4.91
CA SER A 230 -19.98 -18.44 4.80
C SER A 230 -20.12 -19.32 6.06
N ALA A 231 -18.99 -19.64 6.72
CA ALA A 231 -18.97 -20.36 7.99
C ALA A 231 -19.35 -19.48 9.20
N GLY A 232 -19.46 -18.16 9.01
CA GLY A 232 -19.72 -17.22 10.10
C GLY A 232 -18.58 -17.09 11.10
N SER A 233 -17.36 -17.36 10.67
CA SER A 233 -16.13 -17.19 11.48
C SER A 233 -15.67 -15.75 11.55
N ILE A 234 -16.10 -14.91 10.63
CA ILE A 234 -15.90 -13.46 10.63
C ILE A 234 -17.23 -12.73 10.47
N LEU A 235 -17.27 -11.48 10.91
CA LEU A 235 -18.41 -10.60 10.71
C LEU A 235 -18.23 -9.82 9.40
N GLY A 236 -19.23 -9.86 8.56
CA GLY A 236 -19.35 -9.11 7.33
C GLY A 236 -20.75 -9.28 6.80
N GLU A 237 -21.28 -8.25 6.18
CA GLU A 237 -22.43 -8.40 5.29
C GLU A 237 -21.91 -8.23 3.87
N PRO A 238 -22.49 -8.99 2.92
CA PRO A 238 -22.18 -8.83 1.51
C PRO A 238 -22.54 -7.43 1.00
#